data_d208554d1a481852f27eeb1b2b94f8e3
#
_entry.id   d208554d1a481852f27eeb1b2b94f8e3
#
_cell.length_a   1.000
_cell.length_b   1.000
_cell.length_c   1.000
_cell.angle_alpha   90.00
_cell.angle_beta   90.00
_cell.angle_gamma   90.00
#
_symmetry.space_group_name_H-M   'P 1'
#
loop_
_entity.id
_entity.type
_entity.pdbx_description
1 polymer ?
#
loop_
_entity_poly.entity_id
_entity_poly.type
_entity_poly.pdbx_seq_one_letter_code
_entity_poly.pdbx_strand_id
1 'polypeptide(L)'
;NKPVIAVLLTHAHFDHIGALDQIVDKFNVPVYMHPSEFDFLTNTEKNGSQKFKQYGLTPVISHVSPQKIDEGSMEIDGFKFKVLHTPGHSPGSLSFIFDDFAVVGDTLFYQGIGRTDLYKGDYETLVDSILDKLFKLEDDLPLFPGHGPYTTIEDEQLNPYLHG
;
A
#
# COMPACT_ATOMS: atom_id res chain seq x y z
N ASN A 1 22.02 -5.70 14.21
CA ASN A 1 21.01 -6.34 13.33
C ASN A 1 19.73 -6.57 14.10
N LYS A 2 18.65 -5.93 13.67
CA LYS A 2 17.31 -6.21 14.21
C LYS A 2 16.64 -7.29 13.38
N PRO A 3 15.96 -8.26 14.00
CA PRO A 3 15.24 -9.29 13.26
C PRO A 3 14.05 -8.71 12.49
N VAL A 4 13.71 -9.33 11.36
CA VAL A 4 12.42 -9.09 10.69
C VAL A 4 11.36 -9.83 11.48
N ILE A 5 10.29 -9.16 11.86
CA ILE A 5 9.23 -9.71 12.72
C ILE A 5 7.88 -9.83 12.03
N ALA A 6 7.66 -9.09 10.95
CA ALA A 6 6.42 -9.10 10.20
C ALA A 6 6.62 -8.48 8.82
N VAL A 7 5.70 -8.75 7.92
CA VAL A 7 5.54 -8.04 6.65
C VAL A 7 4.21 -7.30 6.69
N LEU A 8 4.25 -6.01 6.38
CA LEU A 8 3.06 -5.18 6.21
C LEU A 8 2.90 -4.85 4.73
N LEU A 9 1.80 -5.26 4.13
CA LEU A 9 1.50 -4.92 2.74
C LEU A 9 0.57 -3.72 2.70
N THR A 10 0.98 -2.67 1.97
CA THR A 10 0.09 -1.55 1.69
C THR A 10 -1.07 -2.00 0.80
N HIS A 11 -0.79 -2.85 -0.17
CA HIS A 11 -1.77 -3.45 -1.07
C HIS A 11 -1.13 -4.64 -1.81
N ALA A 12 -1.94 -5.42 -2.49
CA ALA A 12 -1.51 -6.69 -3.09
C ALA A 12 -1.49 -6.68 -4.62
N HIS A 13 -1.13 -5.55 -5.25
CA HIS A 13 -0.77 -5.57 -6.65
C HIS A 13 0.54 -6.35 -6.85
N PHE A 14 0.71 -6.91 -8.05
CA PHE A 14 1.75 -7.90 -8.35
C PHE A 14 3.18 -7.41 -8.04
N ASP A 15 3.46 -6.14 -8.24
CA ASP A 15 4.77 -5.52 -7.99
C ASP A 15 5.09 -5.36 -6.49
N HIS A 16 4.08 -5.52 -5.62
CA HIS A 16 4.24 -5.50 -4.16
C HIS A 16 4.29 -6.89 -3.53
N ILE A 17 3.96 -7.94 -4.27
CA ILE A 17 3.91 -9.32 -3.75
C ILE A 17 4.86 -10.29 -4.48
N GLY A 18 5.63 -9.80 -5.44
CA GLY A 18 6.47 -10.66 -6.29
C GLY A 18 7.53 -11.48 -5.54
N ALA A 19 8.01 -10.98 -4.41
CA ALA A 19 8.99 -11.68 -3.56
C ALA A 19 8.42 -12.12 -2.22
N LEU A 20 7.10 -12.05 -2.02
CA LEU A 20 6.48 -12.28 -0.72
C LEU A 20 6.74 -13.68 -0.17
N ASP A 21 6.58 -14.72 -1.01
CA ASP A 21 6.81 -16.11 -0.59
C ASP A 21 8.25 -16.33 -0.15
N GLN A 22 9.21 -15.77 -0.89
CA GLN A 22 10.64 -15.87 -0.55
C GLN A 22 10.98 -15.17 0.77
N ILE A 23 10.39 -14.01 1.03
CA ILE A 23 10.58 -13.28 2.28
C ILE A 23 10.01 -14.08 3.46
N VAL A 24 8.81 -14.61 3.32
CA VAL A 24 8.17 -15.42 4.36
C VAL A 24 8.96 -16.70 4.62
N ASP A 25 9.40 -17.38 3.56
CA ASP A 25 10.23 -18.60 3.70
C ASP A 25 11.55 -18.31 4.43
N LYS A 26 12.16 -17.16 4.13
CA LYS A 26 13.44 -16.80 4.73
C LYS A 26 13.33 -16.41 6.21
N PHE A 27 12.31 -15.62 6.56
CA PHE A 27 12.20 -15.02 7.90
C PHE A 27 11.17 -15.69 8.80
N ASN A 28 10.30 -16.53 8.24
CA ASN A 28 9.21 -17.21 8.96
C ASN A 28 8.36 -16.22 9.80
N VAL A 29 7.84 -15.21 9.15
CA VAL A 29 7.11 -14.11 9.78
C VAL A 29 5.68 -14.00 9.26
N PRO A 30 4.74 -13.44 10.05
CA PRO A 30 3.39 -13.19 9.58
C PRO A 30 3.35 -12.06 8.54
N VAL A 31 2.35 -12.12 7.67
CA VAL A 31 2.05 -11.10 6.67
C VAL A 31 0.69 -10.49 7.02
N TYR A 32 0.64 -9.18 7.08
CA TYR A 32 -0.59 -8.43 7.38
C TYR A 32 -1.02 -7.61 6.16
N MET A 33 -2.30 -7.68 5.83
CA MET A 33 -2.88 -6.91 4.74
C MET A 33 -4.38 -6.73 4.95
N HIS A 34 -4.99 -5.81 4.22
CA HIS A 34 -6.43 -5.61 4.29
C HIS A 34 -7.18 -6.82 3.73
N PRO A 35 -8.24 -7.30 4.41
CA PRO A 35 -8.94 -8.52 4.01
C PRO A 35 -9.63 -8.43 2.65
N SER A 36 -9.96 -7.23 2.17
CA SER A 36 -10.57 -7.06 0.84
C SER A 36 -9.65 -7.46 -0.32
N GLU A 37 -8.35 -7.64 -0.06
CA GLU A 37 -7.37 -8.04 -1.06
C GLU A 37 -6.74 -9.42 -0.80
N PHE A 38 -7.26 -10.20 0.13
CA PHE A 38 -6.72 -11.55 0.41
C PHE A 38 -6.70 -12.41 -0.85
N ASP A 39 -7.73 -12.34 -1.67
CA ASP A 39 -7.84 -13.10 -2.91
C ASP A 39 -6.94 -12.56 -4.04
N PHE A 40 -6.41 -11.35 -3.92
CA PHE A 40 -5.43 -10.82 -4.88
C PHE A 40 -4.14 -11.67 -4.91
N LEU A 41 -3.78 -12.30 -3.80
CA LEU A 41 -2.58 -13.13 -3.71
C LEU A 41 -2.58 -14.28 -4.72
N THR A 42 -3.75 -14.84 -4.99
CA THR A 42 -3.91 -15.99 -5.91
C THR A 42 -4.64 -15.65 -7.21
N ASN A 43 -5.21 -14.45 -7.33
CA ASN A 43 -5.98 -14.06 -8.51
C ASN A 43 -5.20 -13.04 -9.35
N THR A 44 -4.68 -13.49 -10.48
CA THR A 44 -3.80 -12.70 -11.36
C THR A 44 -4.52 -11.57 -12.10
N GLU A 45 -5.83 -11.63 -12.25
CA GLU A 45 -6.63 -10.54 -12.80
C GLU A 45 -6.75 -9.41 -11.77
N LYS A 46 -7.07 -9.75 -10.52
CA LYS A 46 -7.24 -8.78 -9.43
C LYS A 46 -5.93 -8.12 -9.03
N ASN A 47 -4.83 -8.88 -8.95
CA ASN A 47 -3.53 -8.30 -8.63
C ASN A 47 -2.85 -7.58 -9.80
N GLY A 48 -3.46 -7.61 -10.99
CA GLY A 48 -3.02 -6.89 -12.17
C GLY A 48 -1.94 -7.59 -13.00
N SER A 49 -1.37 -8.71 -12.56
CA SER A 49 -0.30 -9.37 -13.31
C SER A 49 -0.77 -9.95 -14.65
N GLN A 50 -2.01 -10.39 -14.74
CA GLN A 50 -2.57 -10.92 -15.99
C GLN A 50 -2.59 -9.87 -17.10
N LYS A 51 -2.90 -8.62 -16.77
CA LYS A 51 -2.93 -7.50 -17.73
C LYS A 51 -1.58 -7.27 -18.41
N PHE A 52 -0.49 -7.50 -17.69
CA PHE A 52 0.87 -7.26 -18.17
C PHE A 52 1.54 -8.49 -18.80
N LYS A 53 0.83 -9.62 -18.86
CA LYS A 53 1.32 -10.84 -19.53
C LYS A 53 1.74 -10.57 -20.99
N GLN A 54 0.98 -9.74 -21.68
CA GLN A 54 1.26 -9.36 -23.07
C GLN A 54 2.62 -8.62 -23.23
N TYR A 55 3.15 -8.06 -22.15
CA TYR A 55 4.46 -7.40 -22.13
C TYR A 55 5.56 -8.28 -21.57
N GLY A 56 5.33 -9.60 -21.45
CA GLY A 56 6.32 -10.56 -21.01
C GLY A 56 6.35 -10.82 -19.49
N LEU A 57 5.44 -10.25 -18.73
CA LEU A 57 5.36 -10.53 -17.29
C LEU A 57 4.78 -11.93 -17.07
N THR A 58 5.47 -12.75 -16.29
CA THR A 58 4.89 -13.98 -15.77
C THR A 58 3.84 -13.63 -14.71
N PRO A 59 2.61 -14.18 -14.79
CA PRO A 59 1.59 -13.92 -13.77
C PRO A 59 2.08 -14.25 -12.37
N VAL A 60 1.80 -13.36 -11.41
CA VAL A 60 2.30 -13.44 -10.04
C VAL A 60 1.24 -14.02 -9.12
N ILE A 61 1.61 -15.06 -8.39
CA ILE A 61 0.78 -15.72 -7.38
C ILE A 61 1.62 -15.89 -6.11
N SER A 62 1.02 -15.60 -4.96
CA SER A 62 1.58 -15.88 -3.65
C SER A 62 0.74 -16.92 -2.91
N HIS A 63 1.39 -17.87 -2.26
CA HIS A 63 0.75 -18.92 -1.45
C HIS A 63 0.74 -18.60 0.05
N VAL A 64 1.11 -17.39 0.41
CA VAL A 64 1.11 -16.93 1.80
C VAL A 64 -0.31 -16.86 2.34
N SER A 65 -0.51 -17.28 3.60
CA SER A 65 -1.77 -17.11 4.32
C SER A 65 -1.71 -15.80 5.11
N PRO A 66 -2.35 -14.72 4.65
CA PRO A 66 -2.24 -13.42 5.30
C PRO A 66 -3.10 -13.33 6.56
N GLN A 67 -2.71 -12.42 7.45
CA GLN A 67 -3.51 -12.01 8.59
C GLN A 67 -4.18 -10.67 8.31
N LYS A 68 -5.37 -10.50 8.85
CA LYS A 68 -6.14 -9.27 8.70
C LYS A 68 -5.50 -8.11 9.45
N ILE A 69 -5.40 -6.97 8.79
CA ILE A 69 -5.14 -5.68 9.40
C ILE A 69 -6.12 -4.66 8.80
N ASP A 70 -6.61 -3.74 9.60
CA ASP A 70 -7.56 -2.72 9.17
C ASP A 70 -7.27 -1.41 9.90
N GLU A 71 -8.04 -0.36 9.60
CA GLU A 71 -7.87 0.97 10.17
C GLU A 71 -7.90 0.94 11.70
N GLY A 72 -6.99 1.66 12.31
CA GLY A 72 -6.89 1.80 13.76
C GLY A 72 -5.45 1.76 14.27
N SER A 73 -5.31 1.77 15.60
CA SER A 73 -4.01 1.64 16.24
C SER A 73 -3.59 0.18 16.31
N MET A 74 -2.33 -0.09 16.01
CA MET A 74 -1.76 -1.43 15.99
C MET A 74 -0.48 -1.49 16.80
N GLU A 75 -0.20 -2.68 17.36
CA GLU A 75 1.06 -3.01 17.99
C GLU A 75 1.47 -4.42 17.55
N ILE A 76 2.66 -4.57 17.00
CA ILE A 76 3.24 -5.84 16.61
C ILE A 76 4.62 -5.92 17.25
N ASP A 77 4.78 -6.86 18.17
CA ASP A 77 6.05 -7.13 18.86
C ASP A 77 6.73 -5.85 19.39
N GLY A 78 5.96 -4.99 20.03
CA GLY A 78 6.42 -3.71 20.59
C GLY A 78 6.45 -2.53 19.63
N PHE A 79 6.27 -2.75 18.34
CA PHE A 79 6.14 -1.65 17.36
C PHE A 79 4.72 -1.12 17.34
N LYS A 80 4.57 0.15 17.68
CA LYS A 80 3.27 0.84 17.69
C LYS A 80 3.16 1.72 16.44
N PHE A 81 2.02 1.65 15.77
CA PHE A 81 1.73 2.45 14.59
C PHE A 81 0.22 2.57 14.39
N LYS A 82 -0.17 3.50 13.52
CA LYS A 82 -1.55 3.63 13.08
C LYS A 82 -1.68 3.11 11.67
N VAL A 83 -2.85 2.54 11.37
CA VAL A 83 -3.23 2.10 10.03
C VAL A 83 -4.38 2.99 9.57
N LEU A 84 -4.24 3.56 8.37
CA LEU A 84 -5.32 4.25 7.68
C LEU A 84 -5.73 3.41 6.47
N HIS A 85 -7.04 3.22 6.30
CA HIS A 85 -7.58 2.66 5.07
C HIS A 85 -7.66 3.79 4.04
N THR A 86 -6.85 3.69 2.98
CA THR A 86 -6.71 4.72 1.94
C THR A 86 -6.99 4.13 0.56
N PRO A 87 -8.25 3.67 0.32
CA PRO A 87 -8.61 3.02 -0.94
C PRO A 87 -8.65 4.00 -2.11
N GLY A 88 -8.70 3.46 -3.31
CA GLY A 88 -8.82 4.18 -4.58
C GLY A 88 -7.85 3.71 -5.62
N HIS A 89 -6.56 3.60 -5.32
CA HIS A 89 -5.62 2.87 -6.16
C HIS A 89 -5.96 1.38 -6.19
N SER A 90 -6.26 0.82 -5.03
CA SER A 90 -6.85 -0.50 -4.87
C SER A 90 -7.83 -0.49 -3.69
N PRO A 91 -8.76 -1.46 -3.61
CA PRO A 91 -9.83 -1.42 -2.60
C PRO A 91 -9.33 -1.61 -1.16
N GLY A 92 -8.22 -2.30 -0.99
CA GLY A 92 -7.61 -2.58 0.32
C GLY A 92 -6.31 -1.83 0.57
N SER A 93 -6.07 -0.71 -0.14
CA SER A 93 -4.88 0.10 0.09
C SER A 93 -4.84 0.63 1.52
N LEU A 94 -3.70 0.44 2.18
CA LEU A 94 -3.44 0.88 3.54
C LEU A 94 -2.25 1.82 3.57
N SER A 95 -2.30 2.79 4.48
CA SER A 95 -1.16 3.63 4.83
C SER A 95 -0.78 3.35 6.28
N PHE A 96 0.52 3.19 6.53
CA PHE A 96 1.06 2.89 7.85
C PHE A 96 1.77 4.11 8.41
N ILE A 97 1.31 4.60 9.56
CA ILE A 97 1.76 5.85 10.15
C ILE A 97 2.58 5.55 11.39
N PHE A 98 3.87 5.85 11.33
CA PHE A 98 4.82 5.73 12.42
C PHE A 98 5.11 7.13 13.01
N ASP A 99 5.87 7.21 14.09
CA ASP A 99 6.15 8.49 14.75
C ASP A 99 6.91 9.48 13.85
N ASP A 100 7.87 8.97 13.07
CA ASP A 100 8.80 9.81 12.29
C ASP A 100 8.57 9.74 10.77
N PHE A 101 7.66 8.89 10.30
CA PHE A 101 7.37 8.73 8.87
C PHE A 101 6.08 7.96 8.65
N ALA A 102 5.60 7.96 7.42
CA ALA A 102 4.49 7.12 6.97
C ALA A 102 4.86 6.38 5.69
N VAL A 103 4.29 5.18 5.51
CA VAL A 103 4.38 4.40 4.28
C VAL A 103 2.99 4.40 3.65
N VAL A 104 2.87 4.98 2.45
CA VAL A 104 1.56 5.27 1.85
C VAL A 104 1.24 4.41 0.62
N GLY A 105 2.12 3.48 0.26
CA GLY A 105 1.92 2.64 -0.92
C GLY A 105 1.77 3.48 -2.18
N ASP A 106 0.81 3.12 -3.01
CA ASP A 106 0.54 3.78 -4.29
C ASP A 106 -0.64 4.77 -4.20
N THR A 107 -0.79 5.41 -3.05
CA THR A 107 -1.86 6.39 -2.83
C THR A 107 -1.42 7.78 -3.25
N LEU A 108 -0.33 8.30 -2.69
CA LEU A 108 0.18 9.64 -2.96
C LEU A 108 1.66 9.57 -3.32
N PHE A 109 2.02 10.18 -4.44
CA PHE A 109 3.40 10.28 -4.93
C PHE A 109 3.88 11.72 -4.91
N TYR A 110 5.19 11.91 -4.99
CA TYR A 110 5.75 13.24 -5.26
C TYR A 110 5.19 13.76 -6.61
N GLN A 111 4.40 14.82 -6.54
CA GLN A 111 3.71 15.46 -7.68
C GLN A 111 2.80 14.49 -8.49
N GLY A 112 2.30 13.45 -7.84
CA GLY A 112 1.44 12.47 -8.51
C GLY A 112 0.55 11.73 -7.54
N ILE A 113 -0.29 10.87 -8.09
CA ILE A 113 -1.16 9.95 -7.35
C ILE A 113 -1.12 8.58 -8.02
N GLY A 114 -1.54 7.55 -7.31
CA GLY A 114 -1.67 6.21 -7.87
C GLY A 114 -2.67 6.15 -9.01
N ARG A 115 -2.46 5.23 -9.94
CA ARG A 115 -3.44 4.97 -11.01
C ARG A 115 -4.71 4.37 -10.43
N THR A 116 -5.83 4.60 -11.10
CA THR A 116 -7.15 4.15 -10.63
C THR A 116 -7.88 3.28 -11.66
N ASP A 117 -7.17 2.82 -12.69
CA ASP A 117 -7.73 2.06 -13.82
C ASP A 117 -7.52 0.54 -13.71
N LEU A 118 -7.07 0.05 -12.56
CA LEU A 118 -6.97 -1.37 -12.27
C LEU A 118 -8.21 -1.86 -11.51
N TYR A 119 -8.25 -3.15 -11.19
CA TYR A 119 -9.40 -3.79 -10.55
C TYR A 119 -9.89 -3.02 -9.31
N LYS A 120 -11.15 -2.59 -9.34
CA LYS A 120 -11.78 -1.78 -8.28
C LYS A 120 -11.05 -0.50 -7.91
N GLY A 121 -10.23 0.03 -8.83
CA GLY A 121 -9.68 1.37 -8.70
C GLY A 121 -10.75 2.43 -8.93
N ASP A 122 -10.67 3.56 -8.20
CA ASP A 122 -11.62 4.67 -8.31
C ASP A 122 -10.95 5.99 -7.96
N TYR A 123 -11.00 6.94 -8.89
CA TYR A 123 -10.32 8.23 -8.74
C TYR A 123 -10.90 9.07 -7.59
N GLU A 124 -12.22 9.18 -7.49
CA GLU A 124 -12.85 9.99 -6.45
C GLU A 124 -12.54 9.43 -5.07
N THR A 125 -12.63 8.12 -4.91
CA THR A 125 -12.24 7.45 -3.66
C THR A 125 -10.78 7.70 -3.30
N LEU A 126 -9.87 7.69 -4.29
CA LEU A 126 -8.46 7.98 -4.05
C LEU A 126 -8.25 9.41 -3.57
N VAL A 127 -8.87 10.37 -4.22
CA VAL A 127 -8.79 11.79 -3.83
C VAL A 127 -9.34 11.98 -2.41
N ASP A 128 -10.48 11.38 -2.10
CA ASP A 128 -11.07 11.45 -0.75
C ASP A 128 -10.12 10.86 0.30
N SER A 129 -9.49 9.71 0.00
CA SER A 129 -8.49 9.09 0.91
C SER A 129 -7.32 10.05 1.18
N ILE A 130 -6.85 10.74 0.16
CA ILE A 130 -5.74 11.69 0.30
C ILE A 130 -6.17 12.92 1.10
N LEU A 131 -7.27 13.58 0.71
CA LEU A 131 -7.69 14.84 1.31
C LEU A 131 -8.24 14.65 2.73
N ASP A 132 -9.03 13.60 2.96
CA ASP A 132 -9.73 13.40 4.24
C ASP A 132 -8.90 12.64 5.27
N LYS A 133 -7.89 11.90 4.84
CA LYS A 133 -7.05 11.09 5.73
C LYS A 133 -5.59 11.49 5.72
N LEU A 134 -4.90 11.43 4.58
CA LEU A 134 -3.46 11.76 4.54
C LEU A 134 -3.20 13.23 4.84
N PHE A 135 -4.03 14.14 4.32
CA PHE A 135 -3.86 15.58 4.56
C PHE A 135 -4.24 16.03 5.97
N LYS A 136 -4.68 15.10 6.84
CA LYS A 136 -4.86 15.35 8.29
C LYS A 136 -3.61 15.00 9.10
N LEU A 137 -2.61 14.41 8.47
CA LEU A 137 -1.30 14.15 9.08
C LEU A 137 -0.51 15.45 9.20
N GLU A 138 0.57 15.43 9.96
CA GLU A 138 1.46 16.59 10.10
C GLU A 138 2.10 16.96 8.76
N ASP A 139 2.19 18.25 8.49
CA ASP A 139 2.59 18.78 7.18
C ASP A 139 4.00 18.36 6.76
N ASP A 140 4.91 18.21 7.71
CA ASP A 140 6.32 17.86 7.48
C ASP A 140 6.65 16.38 7.64
N LEU A 141 5.64 15.53 7.94
CA LEU A 141 5.87 14.10 8.08
C LEU A 141 6.32 13.49 6.75
N PRO A 142 7.49 12.83 6.69
CA PRO A 142 7.91 12.15 5.46
C PRO A 142 6.96 11.02 5.09
N LEU A 143 6.49 11.04 3.85
CA LEU A 143 5.63 10.02 3.26
C LEU A 143 6.42 9.21 2.23
N PHE A 144 6.55 7.91 2.46
CA PHE A 144 7.27 7.00 1.56
C PHE A 144 6.28 6.25 0.67
N PRO A 145 6.25 6.58 -0.63
CA PRO A 145 5.38 5.89 -1.59
C PRO A 145 5.99 4.59 -2.09
N GLY A 146 5.19 3.80 -2.79
CA GLY A 146 5.65 2.58 -3.45
C GLY A 146 6.56 2.85 -4.65
N HIS A 147 6.42 4.00 -5.30
CA HIS A 147 7.21 4.42 -6.46
C HIS A 147 7.65 5.88 -6.31
N GLY A 148 8.85 6.17 -6.77
CA GLY A 148 9.40 7.53 -6.74
C GLY A 148 9.96 7.95 -5.38
N PRO A 149 10.36 9.24 -5.26
CA PRO A 149 10.95 9.76 -4.04
C PRO A 149 9.91 9.97 -2.93
N TYR A 150 10.37 10.12 -1.69
CA TYR A 150 9.48 10.52 -0.61
C TYR A 150 8.96 11.95 -0.81
N THR A 151 7.87 12.26 -0.15
CA THR A 151 7.25 13.59 -0.17
C THR A 151 6.70 13.94 1.22
N THR A 152 6.04 15.08 1.33
CA THR A 152 5.35 15.54 2.54
C THR A 152 3.98 16.07 2.17
N ILE A 153 3.10 16.23 3.16
CA ILE A 153 1.80 16.86 2.93
C ILE A 153 1.98 18.30 2.45
N GLU A 154 2.92 19.04 3.04
CA GLU A 154 3.23 20.42 2.63
C GLU A 154 3.60 20.52 1.16
N ASP A 155 4.48 19.61 0.69
CA ASP A 155 4.92 19.58 -0.72
C ASP A 155 3.77 19.24 -1.68
N GLU A 156 2.77 18.47 -1.22
CA GLU A 156 1.68 18.00 -2.07
C GLU A 156 0.41 18.87 -1.99
N GLN A 157 0.42 19.99 -1.27
CA GLN A 157 -0.72 20.93 -1.23
C GLN A 157 -1.12 21.43 -2.62
N LEU A 158 -0.16 21.54 -3.54
CA LEU A 158 -0.39 21.98 -4.92
C LEU A 158 -0.28 20.82 -5.93
N ASN A 159 -0.46 19.60 -5.47
CA ASN A 159 -0.43 18.43 -6.36
C ASN A 159 -1.47 18.59 -7.47
N PRO A 160 -1.05 18.51 -8.76
CA PRO A 160 -1.95 18.85 -9.88
C PRO A 160 -3.13 17.88 -10.05
N TYR A 161 -3.03 16.68 -9.50
CA TYR A 161 -4.09 15.67 -9.61
C TYR A 161 -5.18 15.80 -8.57
N LEU A 162 -5.00 16.67 -7.57
CA LEU A 162 -5.96 16.86 -6.46
C LEU A 162 -6.87 18.09 -6.66
N HIS A 163 -6.61 18.88 -7.67
CA HIS A 163 -7.31 20.14 -7.94
C HIS A 163 -7.92 20.18 -9.35
N GLY A 164 -8.27 19.01 -9.87
CA GLY A 164 -8.84 18.88 -11.20
C GLY A 164 -10.31 19.19 -11.30
#